data_5680f1a8ff24fa66fccb5dcd5e3b6604
#
_entry.id   5680f1a8ff24fa66fccb5dcd5e3b6604
#
_cell.length_a   1.000
_cell.length_b   1.000
_cell.length_c   1.000
_cell.angle_alpha   90.00
_cell.angle_beta   90.00
_cell.angle_gamma   90.00
#
_symmetry.space_group_name_H-M   'P 1'
#
loop_
_entity.id
_entity.type
_entity.pdbx_description
1 polymer ?
#
loop_
_entity_poly.entity_id
_entity_poly.type
_entity_poly.pdbx_seq_one_letter_code
_entity_poly.pdbx_strand_id
1 'polypeptide(L)'
;MHVNDLFGKRPKQKYHSYHGNVGEVADNIINRDFVAKRPLQKWSTDVSQFTFPWGKCFFSPLLDMSTNEIISYDLSLRPNLEQIQRMLNKAFKKFPDVNGLILHSDQGWQYQHTFYQRSLNERGIIQSMSRKGNCYDNCIIETFFARMKNEMFYGLEKEYSTFKEFQTAVEEYIDYYNYKRIQQKTKWMPPVQYRETSMCSA
;
A
#
# COMPACT_ATOMS: atom_id res chain seq x y z
N MET A 1 -27.53 0.38 15.89
CA MET A 1 -27.31 -0.33 14.63
C MET A 1 -28.41 -1.36 14.32
N HIS A 2 -29.03 -1.99 15.33
CA HIS A 2 -30.12 -2.96 15.06
C HIS A 2 -31.45 -2.33 14.59
N VAL A 3 -31.64 -1.04 14.78
CA VAL A 3 -32.91 -0.35 14.40
C VAL A 3 -33.02 -0.08 12.88
N ASN A 4 -31.90 -0.15 12.15
CA ASN A 4 -31.83 0.17 10.72
C ASN A 4 -31.35 -1.00 9.86
N ASP A 5 -31.37 -2.24 10.37
CA ASP A 5 -30.88 -3.46 9.68
C ASP A 5 -29.47 -3.33 9.04
N LEU A 6 -28.60 -2.50 9.64
CA LEU A 6 -27.23 -2.30 9.19
C LEU A 6 -26.29 -3.31 9.83
N PHE A 7 -25.84 -4.28 9.06
CA PHE A 7 -24.89 -5.32 9.46
C PHE A 7 -23.52 -5.08 8.82
N GLY A 8 -22.49 -5.00 9.63
CA GLY A 8 -21.11 -4.94 9.13
C GLY A 8 -20.68 -6.30 8.57
N LYS A 9 -20.30 -6.37 7.28
CA LYS A 9 -19.69 -7.58 6.68
C LYS A 9 -18.23 -7.66 7.12
N ARG A 10 -17.86 -8.68 7.91
CA ARG A 10 -16.48 -9.01 8.24
C ARG A 10 -16.04 -10.25 7.45
N PRO A 11 -15.00 -10.19 6.62
CA PRO A 11 -14.44 -11.38 5.99
C PRO A 11 -13.82 -12.31 7.04
N LYS A 12 -14.14 -13.63 6.95
CA LYS A 12 -13.66 -14.67 7.89
C LYS A 12 -12.32 -15.32 7.45
N GLN A 13 -11.50 -14.69 6.64
CA GLN A 13 -10.25 -15.32 6.23
C GLN A 13 -9.12 -15.04 7.24
N LYS A 14 -8.52 -16.12 7.74
CA LYS A 14 -7.27 -16.06 8.52
C LYS A 14 -6.10 -15.80 7.54
N TYR A 15 -5.34 -14.77 7.80
CA TYR A 15 -4.06 -14.50 7.12
C TYR A 15 -3.05 -15.60 7.52
N HIS A 16 -2.42 -16.23 6.53
CA HIS A 16 -1.29 -17.15 6.72
C HIS A 16 -0.03 -16.47 6.19
N SER A 17 0.86 -16.08 7.08
CA SER A 17 2.18 -15.57 6.70
C SER A 17 3.07 -16.70 6.17
N TYR A 18 3.91 -16.38 5.17
CA TYR A 18 4.92 -17.31 4.64
C TYR A 18 5.99 -17.60 5.70
N HIS A 19 6.32 -18.89 5.93
CA HIS A 19 7.24 -19.37 6.97
C HIS A 19 8.66 -19.66 6.43
N GLY A 20 9.15 -18.95 5.42
CA GLY A 20 10.51 -19.13 4.89
C GLY A 20 11.50 -18.12 5.47
N ASN A 21 12.75 -18.55 5.76
CA ASN A 21 13.89 -17.66 5.96
C ASN A 21 14.43 -17.25 4.59
N VAL A 22 14.16 -16.03 4.15
CA VAL A 22 14.50 -15.58 2.80
C VAL A 22 15.18 -14.21 2.83
N GLY A 23 16.25 -14.03 3.62
CA GLY A 23 17.04 -12.82 3.65
C GLY A 23 17.12 -12.13 5.01
N GLU A 24 17.56 -10.88 5.05
CA GLU A 24 17.73 -10.11 6.28
C GLU A 24 16.48 -9.30 6.62
N VAL A 25 16.09 -9.34 7.89
CA VAL A 25 15.00 -8.54 8.44
C VAL A 25 15.57 -7.22 8.92
N ALA A 26 15.06 -6.11 8.41
CA ALA A 26 15.44 -4.78 8.88
C ALA A 26 14.72 -4.44 10.22
N ASP A 27 15.30 -3.52 10.97
CA ASP A 27 14.75 -3.03 12.22
C ASP A 27 13.41 -2.31 12.03
N ASN A 28 12.57 -2.32 13.08
CA ASN A 28 11.34 -1.52 13.10
C ASN A 28 11.64 -0.07 13.50
N ILE A 29 12.09 0.74 12.53
CA ILE A 29 12.46 2.14 12.75
C ILE A 29 11.24 3.01 13.02
N ILE A 30 10.10 2.72 12.37
CA ILE A 30 8.85 3.47 12.57
C ILE A 30 8.31 3.30 13.99
N ASN A 31 8.41 2.07 14.55
CA ASN A 31 7.96 1.76 15.90
C ASN A 31 6.59 2.39 16.27
N ARG A 32 5.62 2.28 15.35
CA ARG A 32 4.25 2.84 15.44
C ARG A 32 4.17 4.38 15.41
N ASP A 33 5.26 5.08 15.21
CA ASP A 33 5.20 6.51 14.88
C ASP A 33 4.86 6.69 13.39
N PHE A 34 3.56 6.58 13.09
CA PHE A 34 3.02 6.76 11.74
C PHE A 34 2.83 8.22 11.36
N VAL A 35 3.16 9.16 12.25
CA VAL A 35 3.07 10.58 11.95
C VAL A 35 4.24 10.97 11.07
N ALA A 36 3.94 11.50 9.89
CA ALA A 36 4.91 12.13 9.01
C ALA A 36 4.58 13.63 8.93
N LYS A 37 5.55 14.48 9.25
CA LYS A 37 5.36 15.94 9.33
C LYS A 37 5.24 16.59 7.95
N ARG A 38 5.76 15.95 6.93
CA ARG A 38 5.75 16.42 5.53
C ARG A 38 5.57 15.25 4.56
N PRO A 39 5.08 15.51 3.34
CA PRO A 39 5.09 14.53 2.26
C PRO A 39 6.48 13.96 1.99
N LEU A 40 6.55 12.74 1.46
CA LEU A 40 7.79 12.05 1.07
C LEU A 40 8.77 11.79 2.23
N GLN A 41 8.28 11.74 3.46
CA GLN A 41 9.08 11.43 4.65
C GLN A 41 9.00 9.96 5.04
N LYS A 42 7.80 9.40 5.01
CA LYS A 42 7.53 8.00 5.36
C LYS A 42 6.56 7.39 4.36
N TRP A 43 6.95 6.29 3.77
CA TRP A 43 6.09 5.48 2.90
C TRP A 43 5.78 4.13 3.53
N SER A 44 4.65 3.54 3.14
CA SER A 44 4.28 2.16 3.49
C SER A 44 3.92 1.37 2.25
N THR A 45 4.29 0.09 2.25
CA THR A 45 3.94 -0.87 1.20
C THR A 45 3.60 -2.22 1.77
N ASP A 46 2.76 -2.96 1.08
CA ASP A 46 2.40 -4.34 1.36
C ASP A 46 1.79 -4.97 0.09
N VAL A 47 1.60 -6.27 0.06
CA VAL A 47 0.97 -6.98 -1.06
C VAL A 47 -0.36 -7.59 -0.62
N SER A 48 -1.45 -7.18 -1.27
CA SER A 48 -2.77 -7.74 -1.01
C SER A 48 -3.24 -8.63 -2.15
N GLN A 49 -3.75 -9.82 -1.81
CA GLN A 49 -4.36 -10.75 -2.75
C GLN A 49 -5.85 -10.42 -2.97
N PHE A 50 -6.26 -10.51 -4.23
CA PHE A 50 -7.65 -10.48 -4.68
C PHE A 50 -7.97 -11.83 -5.33
N THR A 51 -9.13 -12.41 -4.98
CA THR A 51 -9.53 -13.72 -5.47
C THR A 51 -10.85 -13.61 -6.25
N PHE A 52 -10.85 -14.14 -7.47
CA PHE A 52 -11.95 -14.09 -8.42
C PHE A 52 -12.34 -15.49 -8.85
N PRO A 53 -13.51 -15.68 -9.51
CA PRO A 53 -13.86 -16.97 -10.11
C PRO A 53 -12.83 -17.50 -11.12
N TRP A 54 -12.17 -16.60 -11.85
CA TRP A 54 -11.14 -16.94 -12.86
C TRP A 54 -9.72 -17.09 -12.29
N GLY A 55 -9.48 -16.77 -11.03
CA GLY A 55 -8.14 -16.90 -10.42
C GLY A 55 -7.83 -15.85 -9.38
N LYS A 56 -6.56 -15.49 -9.30
CA LYS A 56 -6.03 -14.56 -8.29
C LYS A 56 -5.17 -13.49 -8.94
N CYS A 57 -5.16 -12.30 -8.34
CA CYS A 57 -4.14 -11.30 -8.62
C CYS A 57 -3.63 -10.65 -7.32
N PHE A 58 -2.52 -9.97 -7.42
CA PHE A 58 -1.79 -9.38 -6.31
C PHE A 58 -1.56 -7.91 -6.59
N PHE A 59 -1.98 -7.07 -5.67
CA PHE A 59 -1.86 -5.63 -5.75
C PHE A 59 -0.84 -5.14 -4.73
N SER A 60 0.16 -4.40 -5.22
CA SER A 60 1.25 -3.84 -4.41
C SER A 60 1.27 -2.31 -4.55
N PRO A 61 0.66 -1.56 -3.63
CA PRO A 61 0.71 -0.11 -3.60
C PRO A 61 1.89 0.39 -2.76
N LEU A 62 2.31 1.62 -3.05
CA LEU A 62 3.20 2.43 -2.24
C LEU A 62 2.45 3.67 -1.77
N LEU A 63 2.24 3.81 -0.46
CA LEU A 63 1.42 4.84 0.15
C LEU A 63 2.29 5.81 0.94
N ASP A 64 2.10 7.13 0.73
CA ASP A 64 2.70 8.17 1.56
C ASP A 64 1.92 8.33 2.88
N MET A 65 2.62 8.18 4.01
CA MET A 65 1.99 8.20 5.33
C MET A 65 1.52 9.59 5.77
N SER A 66 2.05 10.69 5.21
CA SER A 66 1.61 12.04 5.52
C SER A 66 0.28 12.36 4.84
N THR A 67 0.20 12.06 3.56
CA THR A 67 -0.89 12.49 2.68
C THR A 67 -1.93 11.41 2.41
N ASN A 68 -1.64 10.14 2.72
CA ASN A 68 -2.35 8.95 2.26
C ASN A 68 -2.38 8.79 0.72
N GLU A 69 -1.57 9.53 -0.04
CA GLU A 69 -1.49 9.37 -1.48
C GLU A 69 -0.93 8.00 -1.86
N ILE A 70 -1.53 7.33 -2.82
CA ILE A 70 -0.92 6.19 -3.48
C ILE A 70 0.08 6.73 -4.50
N ILE A 71 1.35 6.69 -4.14
CA ILE A 71 2.48 7.23 -4.92
C ILE A 71 2.65 6.46 -6.22
N SER A 72 2.60 5.14 -6.11
CA SER A 72 2.66 4.19 -7.21
C SER A 72 2.02 2.87 -6.82
N TYR A 73 1.80 2.01 -7.79
CA TYR A 73 1.33 0.64 -7.55
C TYR A 73 1.69 -0.26 -8.72
N ASP A 74 1.57 -1.56 -8.48
CA ASP A 74 1.60 -2.58 -9.51
C ASP A 74 0.57 -3.67 -9.25
N LEU A 75 -0.01 -4.19 -10.32
CA LEU A 75 -0.96 -5.32 -10.29
C LEU A 75 -0.38 -6.48 -11.09
N SER A 76 -0.36 -7.68 -10.53
CA SER A 76 0.24 -8.85 -11.14
C SER A 76 -0.57 -10.12 -10.87
N LEU A 77 -0.53 -11.07 -11.79
CA LEU A 77 -1.10 -12.42 -11.60
C LEU A 77 -0.25 -13.30 -10.67
N ARG A 78 0.99 -12.88 -10.38
CA ARG A 78 1.92 -13.61 -9.52
C ARG A 78 2.63 -12.65 -8.56
N PRO A 79 2.73 -12.98 -7.24
CA PRO A 79 3.49 -12.18 -6.29
C PRO A 79 4.97 -12.49 -6.47
N ASN A 80 5.67 -11.69 -7.26
CA ASN A 80 7.09 -11.84 -7.56
C ASN A 80 7.87 -10.53 -7.32
N LEU A 81 9.21 -10.62 -7.32
CA LEU A 81 10.08 -9.45 -7.15
C LEU A 81 9.91 -8.41 -8.24
N GLU A 82 9.62 -8.85 -9.46
CA GLU A 82 9.42 -7.95 -10.60
C GLU A 82 8.22 -7.02 -10.38
N GLN A 83 7.18 -7.49 -9.68
CA GLN A 83 6.03 -6.65 -9.28
C GLN A 83 6.51 -5.50 -8.38
N ILE A 84 7.27 -5.82 -7.35
CA ILE A 84 7.80 -4.81 -6.42
C ILE A 84 8.75 -3.85 -7.14
N GLN A 85 9.58 -4.37 -8.03
CA GLN A 85 10.49 -3.55 -8.83
C GLN A 85 9.75 -2.57 -9.73
N ARG A 86 8.70 -3.02 -10.44
CA ARG A 86 7.90 -2.12 -11.29
C ARG A 86 7.22 -1.03 -10.46
N MET A 87 6.68 -1.37 -9.28
CA MET A 87 6.09 -0.42 -8.35
C MET A 87 7.13 0.63 -7.89
N LEU A 88 8.31 0.21 -7.43
CA LEU A 88 9.38 1.11 -7.00
C LEU A 88 9.88 2.01 -8.13
N ASN A 89 10.09 1.45 -9.33
CA ASN A 89 10.55 2.22 -10.49
C ASN A 89 9.56 3.33 -10.88
N LYS A 90 8.25 3.07 -10.80
CA LYS A 90 7.21 4.09 -11.02
C LYS A 90 7.31 5.20 -9.97
N ALA A 91 7.51 4.84 -8.69
CA ALA A 91 7.65 5.81 -7.60
C ALA A 91 8.89 6.69 -7.79
N PHE A 92 10.04 6.09 -8.08
CA PHE A 92 11.30 6.80 -8.24
C PHE A 92 11.34 7.67 -9.52
N LYS A 93 10.58 7.29 -10.54
CA LYS A 93 10.38 8.15 -11.72
C LYS A 93 9.54 9.39 -11.36
N LYS A 94 8.52 9.22 -10.50
CA LYS A 94 7.64 10.31 -10.05
C LYS A 94 8.34 11.24 -9.06
N PHE A 95 9.11 10.66 -8.14
CA PHE A 95 9.86 11.38 -7.10
C PHE A 95 11.31 10.85 -7.07
N PRO A 96 12.22 11.46 -7.83
CA PRO A 96 13.61 10.98 -7.95
C PRO A 96 14.44 11.24 -6.69
N ASP A 97 14.15 12.30 -5.95
CA ASP A 97 14.83 12.63 -4.70
C ASP A 97 14.04 12.13 -3.49
N VAL A 98 14.48 11.00 -2.95
CA VAL A 98 13.88 10.32 -1.80
C VAL A 98 14.94 9.98 -0.74
N ASN A 99 16.07 10.66 -0.74
CA ASN A 99 17.12 10.44 0.23
C ASN A 99 16.61 10.70 1.67
N GLY A 100 16.89 9.77 2.58
CA GLY A 100 16.43 9.82 3.97
C GLY A 100 14.96 9.46 4.19
N LEU A 101 14.20 9.11 3.14
CA LEU A 101 12.84 8.59 3.27
C LEU A 101 12.85 7.24 4.00
N ILE A 102 11.89 7.02 4.89
CA ILE A 102 11.67 5.71 5.54
C ILE A 102 10.62 4.95 4.76
N LEU A 103 10.97 3.76 4.24
CA LEU A 103 10.02 2.84 3.60
C LEU A 103 9.74 1.65 4.50
N HIS A 104 8.48 1.57 4.97
CA HIS A 104 8.01 0.54 5.89
C HIS A 104 7.21 -0.54 5.19
N SER A 105 7.45 -1.79 5.57
CA SER A 105 6.72 -2.96 5.09
C SER A 105 6.51 -4.00 6.20
N ASP A 106 5.76 -5.05 5.91
CA ASP A 106 5.81 -6.28 6.71
C ASP A 106 7.12 -7.05 6.45
N GLN A 107 7.26 -8.24 7.08
CA GLN A 107 8.38 -9.14 6.87
C GLN A 107 8.14 -10.10 5.68
N GLY A 108 7.41 -9.70 4.66
CA GLY A 108 7.24 -10.49 3.44
C GLY A 108 8.58 -10.80 2.77
N TRP A 109 8.72 -12.00 2.20
CA TRP A 109 9.98 -12.48 1.60
C TRP A 109 10.52 -11.51 0.54
N GLN A 110 9.65 -10.84 -0.22
CA GLN A 110 10.01 -9.87 -1.26
C GLN A 110 10.76 -8.67 -0.70
N TYR A 111 10.47 -8.26 0.54
CA TYR A 111 11.10 -7.10 1.21
C TYR A 111 12.39 -7.47 1.93
N GLN A 112 12.62 -8.77 2.20
CA GLN A 112 13.86 -9.31 2.77
C GLN A 112 14.90 -9.60 1.69
N HIS A 113 14.52 -9.59 0.42
CA HIS A 113 15.40 -9.95 -0.69
C HIS A 113 16.46 -8.88 -0.93
N THR A 114 17.70 -9.30 -1.13
CA THR A 114 18.89 -8.42 -1.34
C THR A 114 18.68 -7.40 -2.46
N PHE A 115 18.00 -7.79 -3.53
CA PHE A 115 17.65 -6.87 -4.62
C PHE A 115 16.81 -5.67 -4.14
N TYR A 116 15.78 -5.92 -3.31
CA TYR A 116 14.94 -4.86 -2.76
C TYR A 116 15.76 -3.93 -1.85
N GLN A 117 16.51 -4.50 -0.92
CA GLN A 117 17.37 -3.77 0.01
C GLN A 117 18.40 -2.90 -0.73
N ARG A 118 19.05 -3.47 -1.75
CA ARG A 118 19.99 -2.74 -2.59
C ARG A 118 19.33 -1.57 -3.32
N SER A 119 18.13 -1.78 -3.89
CA SER A 119 17.37 -0.74 -4.60
C SER A 119 17.01 0.45 -3.70
N LEU A 120 16.77 0.22 -2.40
CA LEU A 120 16.53 1.27 -1.41
C LEU A 120 17.83 1.97 -1.02
N ASN A 121 18.88 1.20 -0.72
CA ASN A 121 20.18 1.75 -0.29
C ASN A 121 20.81 2.65 -1.36
N GLU A 122 20.73 2.27 -2.64
CA GLU A 122 21.22 3.07 -3.76
C GLU A 122 20.57 4.46 -3.86
N ARG A 123 19.42 4.66 -3.19
CA ARG A 123 18.67 5.94 -3.14
C ARG A 123 18.66 6.59 -1.76
N GLY A 124 19.43 6.06 -0.82
CA GLY A 124 19.47 6.56 0.55
C GLY A 124 18.15 6.39 1.30
N ILE A 125 17.30 5.44 0.88
CA ILE A 125 16.04 5.13 1.55
C ILE A 125 16.33 4.20 2.74
N ILE A 126 15.77 4.53 3.89
CA ILE A 126 15.90 3.77 5.12
C ILE A 126 14.79 2.71 5.17
N GLN A 127 15.18 1.44 5.12
CA GLN A 127 14.23 0.35 5.25
C GLN A 127 13.76 0.18 6.69
N SER A 128 12.46 -0.02 6.89
CA SER A 128 11.85 -0.36 8.18
C SER A 128 10.90 -1.53 8.01
N MET A 129 10.91 -2.50 8.93
CA MET A 129 9.99 -3.64 8.88
C MET A 129 9.18 -3.76 10.16
N SER A 130 7.91 -4.19 10.02
CA SER A 130 7.06 -4.51 11.17
C SER A 130 7.64 -5.69 11.98
N ARG A 131 7.29 -5.76 13.26
CA ARG A 131 7.60 -6.95 14.08
C ARG A 131 6.81 -8.16 13.57
N LYS A 132 7.40 -9.33 13.65
CA LYS A 132 6.80 -10.58 13.18
C LYS A 132 5.43 -10.82 13.82
N GLY A 133 4.41 -11.01 12.99
CA GLY A 133 3.05 -11.31 13.45
C GLY A 133 2.31 -10.14 14.12
N ASN A 134 2.82 -8.90 14.03
CA ASN A 134 2.22 -7.74 14.65
C ASN A 134 1.53 -6.84 13.59
N CYS A 135 0.24 -7.06 13.37
CA CYS A 135 -0.57 -6.28 12.41
C CYS A 135 -0.67 -4.79 12.76
N TYR A 136 -0.54 -4.42 14.05
CA TYR A 136 -0.57 -3.00 14.43
C TYR A 136 0.61 -2.19 13.87
N ASP A 137 1.71 -2.85 13.54
CA ASP A 137 2.88 -2.17 12.99
C ASP A 137 2.69 -1.82 11.49
N ASN A 138 1.70 -2.41 10.79
CA ASN A 138 1.42 -2.16 9.35
C ASN A 138 0.01 -1.57 9.10
N CYS A 139 -0.63 -1.02 10.14
CA CYS A 139 -2.04 -0.65 10.12
C CYS A 139 -2.41 0.42 9.08
N ILE A 140 -1.48 1.27 8.64
CA ILE A 140 -1.75 2.33 7.67
C ILE A 140 -2.11 1.75 6.30
N ILE A 141 -1.27 0.86 5.78
CA ILE A 141 -1.52 0.23 4.48
C ILE A 141 -2.67 -0.79 4.56
N GLU A 142 -2.85 -1.48 5.69
CA GLU A 142 -3.99 -2.36 5.93
C GLU A 142 -5.32 -1.59 5.93
N THR A 143 -5.34 -0.39 6.50
CA THR A 143 -6.51 0.51 6.45
C THR A 143 -6.85 0.92 5.02
N PHE A 144 -5.85 1.21 4.20
CA PHE A 144 -6.06 1.46 2.78
C PHE A 144 -6.65 0.24 2.07
N PHE A 145 -6.09 -0.96 2.27
CA PHE A 145 -6.62 -2.18 1.67
C PHE A 145 -8.05 -2.48 2.09
N ALA A 146 -8.36 -2.33 3.39
CA ALA A 146 -9.72 -2.53 3.88
C ALA A 146 -10.71 -1.57 3.19
N ARG A 147 -10.33 -0.32 3.03
CA ARG A 147 -11.12 0.70 2.34
C ARG A 147 -11.33 0.35 0.86
N MET A 148 -10.25 0.10 0.14
CA MET A 148 -10.28 -0.27 -1.27
C MET A 148 -11.17 -1.49 -1.51
N LYS A 149 -11.00 -2.56 -0.71
CA LYS A 149 -11.79 -3.77 -0.84
C LYS A 149 -13.27 -3.55 -0.55
N ASN A 150 -13.60 -2.71 0.42
CA ASN A 150 -15.00 -2.38 0.73
C ASN A 150 -15.65 -1.50 -0.34
N GLU A 151 -14.89 -0.57 -0.96
CA GLU A 151 -15.41 0.39 -1.91
C GLU A 151 -15.52 -0.16 -3.35
N MET A 152 -14.65 -1.11 -3.75
CA MET A 152 -14.61 -1.56 -5.14
C MET A 152 -14.49 -3.07 -5.35
N PHE A 153 -14.49 -3.90 -4.31
CA PHE A 153 -14.23 -5.34 -4.50
C PHE A 153 -15.26 -6.23 -3.84
N TYR A 154 -15.50 -6.09 -2.52
CA TYR A 154 -16.38 -7.03 -1.82
C TYR A 154 -17.83 -6.95 -2.29
N GLY A 155 -18.32 -8.10 -2.78
CA GLY A 155 -19.64 -8.25 -3.38
C GLY A 155 -19.69 -7.99 -4.88
N LEU A 156 -18.57 -7.52 -5.46
CA LEU A 156 -18.41 -7.24 -6.89
C LEU A 156 -17.42 -8.21 -7.57
N GLU A 157 -16.97 -9.28 -6.88
CA GLU A 157 -15.94 -10.20 -7.38
C GLU A 157 -16.31 -10.84 -8.72
N LYS A 158 -17.60 -11.02 -8.95
CA LYS A 158 -18.15 -11.63 -10.18
C LYS A 158 -18.32 -10.64 -11.34
N GLU A 159 -18.32 -9.34 -11.06
CA GLU A 159 -18.42 -8.29 -12.08
C GLU A 159 -17.13 -8.16 -12.89
N TYR A 160 -16.01 -8.59 -12.32
CA TYR A 160 -14.71 -8.59 -12.98
C TYR A 160 -14.47 -9.95 -13.64
N SER A 161 -14.82 -10.08 -14.92
CA SER A 161 -14.71 -11.34 -15.67
C SER A 161 -13.27 -11.65 -16.10
N THR A 162 -12.38 -10.65 -16.14
CA THR A 162 -10.99 -10.77 -16.58
C THR A 162 -10.04 -9.95 -15.72
N PHE A 163 -8.76 -10.33 -15.77
CA PHE A 163 -7.68 -9.53 -15.16
C PHE A 163 -7.66 -8.09 -15.69
N LYS A 164 -7.89 -7.91 -17.00
CA LYS A 164 -7.85 -6.59 -17.63
C LYS A 164 -8.98 -5.67 -17.16
N GLU A 165 -10.18 -6.20 -16.99
CA GLU A 165 -11.30 -5.44 -16.41
C GLU A 165 -11.01 -5.00 -14.98
N PHE A 166 -10.49 -5.90 -14.14
CA PHE A 166 -10.10 -5.55 -12.78
C PHE A 166 -8.94 -4.53 -12.76
N GLN A 167 -7.97 -4.67 -13.66
CA GLN A 167 -6.88 -3.70 -13.79
C GLN A 167 -7.42 -2.30 -14.11
N THR A 168 -8.33 -2.17 -15.06
CA THR A 168 -8.97 -0.89 -15.40
C THR A 168 -9.73 -0.31 -14.20
N ALA A 169 -10.50 -1.14 -13.49
CA ALA A 169 -11.21 -0.69 -12.28
C ALA A 169 -10.26 -0.23 -11.16
N VAL A 170 -9.11 -0.89 -11.00
CA VAL A 170 -8.06 -0.45 -10.06
C VAL A 170 -7.48 0.89 -10.48
N GLU A 171 -7.18 1.10 -11.77
CA GLU A 171 -6.68 2.36 -12.30
C GLU A 171 -7.67 3.50 -12.01
N GLU A 172 -8.95 3.33 -12.33
CA GLU A 172 -10.03 4.28 -12.05
C GLU A 172 -10.22 4.55 -10.55
N TYR A 173 -10.14 3.49 -9.72
CA TYR A 173 -10.25 3.64 -8.28
C TYR A 173 -9.09 4.43 -7.68
N ILE A 174 -7.85 4.18 -8.12
CA ILE A 174 -6.68 4.91 -7.61
C ILE A 174 -6.73 6.39 -8.05
N ASP A 175 -7.18 6.67 -9.25
CA ASP A 175 -7.40 8.04 -9.72
C ASP A 175 -8.48 8.73 -8.86
N TYR A 176 -9.61 8.09 -8.63
CA TYR A 176 -10.63 8.60 -7.72
C TYR A 176 -10.08 8.83 -6.31
N TYR A 177 -9.37 7.83 -5.75
CA TYR A 177 -8.81 7.88 -4.41
C TYR A 177 -7.82 9.03 -4.24
N ASN A 178 -6.93 9.23 -5.20
CA ASN A 178 -5.88 10.23 -5.14
C ASN A 178 -6.36 11.65 -5.43
N TYR A 179 -7.30 11.81 -6.37
CA TYR A 179 -7.66 13.14 -6.91
C TYR A 179 -9.06 13.63 -6.52
N LYS A 180 -9.95 12.74 -6.05
CA LYS A 180 -11.35 13.10 -5.77
C LYS A 180 -11.82 12.73 -4.36
N ARG A 181 -11.29 11.63 -3.80
CA ARG A 181 -11.72 11.13 -2.50
C ARG A 181 -11.20 12.00 -1.37
N ILE A 182 -12.07 12.79 -0.75
CA ILE A 182 -11.74 13.61 0.43
C ILE A 182 -11.51 12.74 1.67
N GLN A 183 -10.61 13.17 2.56
CA GLN A 183 -10.26 12.45 3.79
C GLN A 183 -10.09 13.43 4.96
N GLN A 184 -10.56 13.07 6.15
CA GLN A 184 -10.42 13.90 7.34
C GLN A 184 -8.95 14.20 7.67
N LYS A 185 -8.08 13.20 7.56
CA LYS A 185 -6.64 13.32 7.82
C LYS A 185 -5.96 14.38 6.93
N THR A 186 -6.43 14.55 5.71
CA THR A 186 -5.92 15.52 4.75
C THR A 186 -6.74 16.82 4.73
N LYS A 187 -7.33 17.20 5.88
CA LYS A 187 -8.17 18.41 6.03
C LYS A 187 -9.29 18.48 4.99
N TRP A 188 -9.93 17.37 4.72
CA TRP A 188 -11.00 17.21 3.74
C TRP A 188 -10.59 17.47 2.28
N MET A 189 -9.30 17.40 1.98
CA MET A 189 -8.79 17.43 0.61
C MET A 189 -8.52 16.02 0.10
N PRO A 190 -8.53 15.78 -1.22
CA PRO A 190 -7.94 14.59 -1.82
C PRO A 190 -6.43 14.52 -1.55
N PRO A 191 -5.83 13.32 -1.47
CA PRO A 191 -4.42 13.11 -1.15
C PRO A 191 -3.43 13.96 -1.96
N VAL A 192 -3.59 14.01 -3.27
CA VAL A 192 -2.69 14.77 -4.15
C VAL A 192 -2.80 16.26 -3.90
N GLN A 193 -4.02 16.80 -3.82
CA GLN A 193 -4.24 18.21 -3.52
C GLN A 193 -3.61 18.61 -2.17
N TYR A 194 -3.77 17.75 -1.16
CA TYR A 194 -3.16 17.99 0.15
C TYR A 194 -1.63 17.99 0.08
N ARG A 195 -1.02 17.06 -0.68
CA ARG A 195 0.44 17.05 -0.89
C ARG A 195 0.91 18.35 -1.53
N GLU A 196 0.29 18.77 -2.63
CA GLU A 196 0.67 19.98 -3.35
C GLU A 196 0.57 21.22 -2.47
N THR A 197 -0.53 21.39 -1.76
CA THR A 197 -0.72 22.50 -0.82
C THR A 197 0.34 22.47 0.29
N SER A 198 0.67 21.28 0.83
CA SER A 198 1.66 21.14 1.91
C SER A 198 3.09 21.41 1.46
N MET A 199 3.42 21.11 0.20
CA MET A 199 4.75 21.37 -0.36
C MET A 199 4.95 22.84 -0.76
N CYS A 200 3.87 23.56 -1.11
CA CYS A 200 3.95 24.99 -1.42
C CYS A 200 4.08 25.86 -0.14
N SER A 201 3.75 25.31 1.03
CA SER A 201 3.75 26.05 2.31
C SER A 201 5.03 25.85 3.13
N ALA A 202 5.99 25.07 2.63
CA ALA A 202 7.27 24.74 3.26
C ALA A 202 8.43 25.46 2.56
#